data_07c25fcff89891d95f1854c8ae5baf45
#
_entry.id   07c25fcff89891d95f1854c8ae5baf45
#
_cell.length_a   1.000
_cell.length_b   1.000
_cell.length_c   1.000
_cell.angle_alpha   90.00
_cell.angle_beta   90.00
_cell.angle_gamma   90.00
#
_symmetry.space_group_name_H-M   'P 1'
#
loop_
_entity.id
_entity.type
_entity.pdbx_description
1 polymer ?
#
loop_
_entity_poly.entity_id
_entity_poly.type
_entity_poly.pdbx_seq_one_letter_code
_entity_poly.pdbx_strand_id
1 'polypeptide(L)'
;MSSLGEAHSESRASVISRDTPVIFVVDDDVSVRESLELLILSAGWQSETFDSAEEFLERSRVDGPSCLVLDVSLPNLNGLDLQKRIVDRADMPIIFITGYGDVPSSVQAMKAGAVEFLTKPFGYDVLQNAISQAIERSRAAIAHEADLRSRRDCYASLTPRERETMALVVSGLLNKQIAIELGISEITVKAHRGQVMRKMQVQSLADLVRVAAALDVPLVAHA
;
A
#
# COMPACT_ATOMS: atom_id res chain seq x y z
N MET A 1 -5.62 12.37 -61.35
CA MET A 1 -4.40 11.69 -60.93
C MET A 1 -4.34 11.75 -59.42
N SER A 2 -4.43 10.62 -58.92
CA SER A 2 -4.78 10.21 -57.54
C SER A 2 -3.66 10.51 -56.53
N SER A 3 -4.00 11.01 -55.38
CA SER A 3 -3.24 10.78 -54.18
C SER A 3 -4.22 10.46 -53.04
N LEU A 4 -4.22 9.21 -52.68
CA LEU A 4 -4.99 8.65 -51.60
C LEU A 4 -4.35 9.03 -50.25
N GLY A 5 -5.22 9.46 -49.36
CA GLY A 5 -4.86 9.80 -47.99
C GLY A 5 -4.37 8.63 -47.19
N GLU A 6 -3.29 8.84 -46.50
CA GLU A 6 -2.83 7.98 -45.39
C GLU A 6 -3.72 8.23 -44.17
N ALA A 7 -4.47 7.21 -43.83
CA ALA A 7 -5.27 7.20 -42.61
C ALA A 7 -4.32 7.11 -41.38
N HIS A 8 -4.33 8.18 -40.62
CA HIS A 8 -3.67 8.24 -39.32
C HIS A 8 -4.36 7.23 -38.37
N SER A 9 -3.66 6.17 -38.08
CA SER A 9 -3.91 5.31 -36.92
C SER A 9 -3.46 6.08 -35.68
N GLU A 10 -4.30 6.97 -35.20
CA GLU A 10 -4.10 7.56 -33.87
C GLU A 10 -4.34 6.47 -32.81
N SER A 11 -3.25 5.97 -32.29
CA SER A 11 -3.19 5.16 -31.08
C SER A 11 -3.94 5.92 -29.96
N ARG A 12 -5.11 5.44 -29.61
CA ARG A 12 -5.83 5.81 -28.39
C ARG A 12 -5.05 5.27 -27.19
N ALA A 13 -3.94 5.88 -26.85
CA ALA A 13 -3.42 5.87 -25.50
C ALA A 13 -4.40 6.68 -24.65
N SER A 14 -5.44 6.02 -24.12
CA SER A 14 -6.29 6.60 -23.10
C SER A 14 -5.38 7.07 -21.97
N VAL A 15 -5.44 8.35 -21.64
CA VAL A 15 -4.82 8.92 -20.43
C VAL A 15 -5.49 8.22 -19.24
N ILE A 16 -4.88 7.12 -18.80
CA ILE A 16 -5.32 6.36 -17.62
C ILE A 16 -5.10 7.30 -16.45
N SER A 17 -6.19 7.78 -15.86
CA SER A 17 -6.12 8.55 -14.62
C SER A 17 -5.49 7.65 -13.54
N ARG A 18 -4.46 8.14 -12.85
CA ARG A 18 -3.80 7.43 -11.74
C ARG A 18 -4.76 7.08 -10.60
N ASP A 19 -5.97 7.63 -10.62
CA ASP A 19 -7.01 7.41 -9.61
C ASP A 19 -7.97 6.27 -9.95
N THR A 20 -7.98 5.75 -11.20
CA THR A 20 -8.86 4.64 -11.58
C THR A 20 -8.28 3.33 -11.05
N PRO A 21 -9.02 2.61 -10.19
CA PRO A 21 -8.55 1.34 -9.65
C PRO A 21 -8.32 0.28 -10.72
N VAL A 22 -7.26 -0.50 -10.56
CA VAL A 22 -6.95 -1.66 -11.41
C VAL A 22 -7.21 -2.94 -10.64
N ILE A 23 -8.04 -3.80 -11.20
CA ILE A 23 -8.38 -5.10 -10.65
C ILE A 23 -7.62 -6.16 -11.44
N PHE A 24 -6.69 -6.83 -10.80
CA PHE A 24 -5.98 -7.96 -11.36
C PHE A 24 -6.79 -9.22 -11.16
N VAL A 25 -6.88 -10.05 -12.19
CA VAL A 25 -7.56 -11.35 -12.12
C VAL A 25 -6.56 -12.43 -12.51
N VAL A 26 -6.35 -13.40 -11.65
CA VAL A 26 -5.52 -14.57 -11.93
C VAL A 26 -6.37 -15.83 -11.78
N ASP A 27 -6.63 -16.50 -12.89
CA ASP A 27 -7.44 -17.71 -12.99
C ASP A 27 -7.03 -18.47 -14.24
N ASP A 28 -6.86 -19.77 -14.22
CA ASP A 28 -6.45 -20.57 -15.39
C ASP A 28 -7.60 -20.80 -16.37
N ASP A 29 -8.86 -20.70 -15.92
CA ASP A 29 -10.04 -20.83 -16.79
C ASP A 29 -10.34 -19.52 -17.54
N VAL A 30 -10.20 -19.57 -18.87
CA VAL A 30 -10.46 -18.41 -19.76
C VAL A 30 -11.88 -17.88 -19.62
N SER A 31 -12.89 -18.76 -19.45
CA SER A 31 -14.30 -18.36 -19.34
C SER A 31 -14.57 -17.60 -18.05
N VAL A 32 -13.89 -17.97 -16.97
CA VAL A 32 -13.93 -17.26 -15.69
C VAL A 32 -13.29 -15.88 -15.84
N ARG A 33 -12.09 -15.80 -16.44
CA ARG A 33 -11.39 -14.52 -16.66
C ARG A 33 -12.25 -13.55 -17.48
N GLU A 34 -12.80 -14.00 -18.62
CA GLU A 34 -13.66 -13.16 -19.49
C GLU A 34 -14.91 -12.67 -18.74
N SER A 35 -15.54 -13.55 -17.96
CA SER A 35 -16.73 -13.17 -17.18
C SER A 35 -16.42 -12.16 -16.10
N LEU A 36 -15.30 -12.32 -15.39
CA LEU A 36 -14.84 -11.38 -14.36
C LEU A 36 -14.41 -10.04 -14.96
N GLU A 37 -13.73 -10.04 -16.09
CA GLU A 37 -13.32 -8.83 -16.81
C GLU A 37 -14.54 -8.00 -17.21
N LEU A 38 -15.55 -8.60 -17.84
CA LEU A 38 -16.80 -7.92 -18.21
C LEU A 38 -17.49 -7.30 -16.99
N LEU A 39 -17.52 -8.03 -15.89
CA LEU A 39 -18.11 -7.59 -14.62
C LEU A 39 -17.36 -6.37 -14.06
N ILE A 40 -16.03 -6.44 -13.99
CA ILE A 40 -15.17 -5.39 -13.47
C ILE A 40 -15.31 -4.12 -14.33
N LEU A 41 -15.25 -4.26 -15.65
CA LEU A 41 -15.40 -3.15 -16.58
C LEU A 41 -16.78 -2.49 -16.49
N SER A 42 -17.85 -3.31 -16.30
CA SER A 42 -19.21 -2.79 -16.12
C SER A 42 -19.41 -1.96 -14.86
N ALA A 43 -18.61 -2.23 -13.82
CA ALA A 43 -18.56 -1.46 -12.58
C ALA A 43 -17.72 -0.17 -12.69
N GLY A 44 -17.10 0.10 -13.83
CA GLY A 44 -16.29 1.30 -14.08
C GLY A 44 -14.83 1.19 -13.60
N TRP A 45 -14.35 -0.01 -13.25
CA TRP A 45 -12.96 -0.28 -12.91
C TRP A 45 -12.16 -0.74 -14.13
N GLN A 46 -10.85 -0.72 -14.04
CA GLN A 46 -9.97 -1.33 -15.03
C GLN A 46 -9.71 -2.79 -14.65
N SER A 47 -9.58 -3.65 -15.65
CA SER A 47 -9.25 -5.07 -15.47
C SER A 47 -7.97 -5.41 -16.22
N GLU A 48 -7.15 -6.26 -15.60
CA GLU A 48 -6.00 -6.89 -16.23
C GLU A 48 -5.98 -8.35 -15.80
N THR A 49 -5.99 -9.28 -16.77
CA THR A 49 -6.19 -10.71 -16.52
C THR A 49 -4.95 -11.52 -16.86
N PHE A 50 -4.69 -12.57 -16.10
CA PHE A 50 -3.53 -13.46 -16.23
C PHE A 50 -3.99 -14.90 -16.14
N ASP A 51 -3.38 -15.80 -16.90
CA ASP A 51 -3.71 -17.23 -16.88
C ASP A 51 -2.93 -18.02 -15.82
N SER A 52 -1.89 -17.39 -15.24
CA SER A 52 -1.01 -18.02 -14.26
C SER A 52 -0.46 -17.04 -13.24
N ALA A 53 -0.05 -17.58 -12.10
CA ALA A 53 0.61 -16.79 -11.06
C ALA A 53 1.99 -16.28 -11.51
N GLU A 54 2.66 -17.03 -12.36
CA GLU A 54 3.98 -16.68 -12.90
C GLU A 54 3.89 -15.44 -13.80
N GLU A 55 2.94 -15.40 -14.73
CA GLU A 55 2.70 -14.26 -15.61
C GLU A 55 2.37 -13.00 -14.78
N PHE A 56 1.53 -13.14 -13.77
CA PHE A 56 1.23 -12.04 -12.86
C PHE A 56 2.46 -11.52 -12.10
N LEU A 57 3.38 -12.41 -11.68
CA LEU A 57 4.58 -12.00 -10.95
C LEU A 57 5.60 -11.24 -11.83
N GLU A 58 5.60 -11.46 -13.14
CA GLU A 58 6.45 -10.75 -14.09
C GLU A 58 5.96 -9.32 -14.36
N ARG A 59 4.72 -9.04 -14.00
CA ARG A 59 4.12 -7.73 -14.20
C ARG A 59 4.69 -6.69 -13.25
N SER A 60 5.04 -5.53 -13.79
CA SER A 60 5.47 -4.38 -12.98
C SER A 60 4.38 -3.86 -12.07
N ARG A 61 4.75 -3.31 -10.92
CA ARG A 61 3.79 -2.65 -10.00
C ARG A 61 3.07 -1.50 -10.68
N VAL A 62 1.81 -1.29 -10.33
CA VAL A 62 1.04 -0.10 -10.73
C VAL A 62 1.14 0.98 -9.67
N ASP A 63 1.13 2.24 -10.13
CA ASP A 63 0.97 3.39 -9.27
C ASP A 63 -0.54 3.69 -9.15
N GLY A 64 -1.16 3.26 -8.09
CA GLY A 64 -2.57 3.53 -7.84
C GLY A 64 -3.30 2.44 -7.09
N PRO A 65 -4.57 2.68 -6.70
CA PRO A 65 -5.37 1.69 -5.99
C PRO A 65 -5.56 0.43 -6.83
N SER A 66 -5.34 -0.73 -6.23
CA SER A 66 -5.49 -2.01 -6.92
C SER A 66 -5.93 -3.11 -5.97
N CYS A 67 -6.48 -4.19 -6.52
CA CYS A 67 -6.67 -5.44 -5.79
C CYS A 67 -6.46 -6.64 -6.71
N LEU A 68 -6.26 -7.79 -6.11
CA LEU A 68 -6.05 -9.06 -6.80
C LEU A 68 -7.23 -10.00 -6.53
N VAL A 69 -7.95 -10.40 -7.57
CA VAL A 69 -8.90 -11.53 -7.56
C VAL A 69 -8.14 -12.77 -8.00
N LEU A 70 -8.01 -13.74 -7.13
CA LEU A 70 -7.07 -14.84 -7.28
C LEU A 70 -7.74 -16.19 -7.10
N ASP A 71 -7.64 -17.06 -8.11
CA ASP A 71 -8.04 -18.46 -7.91
C ASP A 71 -7.04 -19.16 -6.98
N VAL A 72 -7.59 -19.95 -6.07
CA VAL A 72 -6.79 -20.81 -5.18
C VAL A 72 -6.15 -21.95 -6.00
N SER A 73 -6.88 -22.52 -6.96
CA SER A 73 -6.54 -23.78 -7.64
C SER A 73 -5.77 -23.56 -8.95
N LEU A 74 -4.76 -22.71 -8.94
CA LEU A 74 -3.92 -22.51 -10.12
C LEU A 74 -2.93 -23.67 -10.36
N PRO A 75 -2.60 -23.98 -11.61
CA PRO A 75 -1.53 -24.91 -11.92
C PRO A 75 -0.15 -24.36 -11.49
N ASN A 76 0.79 -25.25 -11.18
CA ASN A 76 2.17 -24.96 -10.77
C ASN A 76 2.31 -24.22 -9.43
N LEU A 77 1.89 -22.96 -9.35
CA LEU A 77 1.94 -22.14 -8.15
C LEU A 77 0.52 -21.81 -7.70
N ASN A 78 0.02 -22.45 -6.63
CA ASN A 78 -1.34 -22.18 -6.15
C ASN A 78 -1.48 -20.77 -5.55
N GLY A 79 -2.73 -20.27 -5.47
CA GLY A 79 -3.02 -18.92 -5.04
C GLY A 79 -2.54 -18.60 -3.61
N LEU A 80 -2.56 -19.55 -2.69
CA LEU A 80 -2.08 -19.36 -1.32
C LEU A 80 -0.55 -19.19 -1.26
N ASP A 81 0.18 -19.84 -2.15
CA ASP A 81 1.62 -19.68 -2.24
C ASP A 81 1.99 -18.38 -2.95
N LEU A 82 1.19 -17.93 -3.94
CA LEU A 82 1.33 -16.60 -4.52
C LEU A 82 1.14 -15.52 -3.45
N GLN A 83 0.12 -15.63 -2.59
CA GLN A 83 -0.11 -14.70 -1.48
C GLN A 83 1.14 -14.52 -0.61
N LYS A 84 1.84 -15.61 -0.27
CA LYS A 84 3.08 -15.57 0.52
C LYS A 84 4.21 -14.83 -0.19
N ARG A 85 4.30 -14.93 -1.53
CA ARG A 85 5.33 -14.26 -2.33
C ARG A 85 5.11 -12.75 -2.47
N ILE A 86 3.87 -12.29 -2.32
CA ILE A 86 3.50 -10.88 -2.46
C ILE A 86 3.10 -10.24 -1.13
N VAL A 87 3.53 -10.79 0.00
CA VAL A 87 3.19 -10.30 1.36
C VAL A 87 3.59 -8.83 1.58
N ASP A 88 4.60 -8.35 0.89
CA ASP A 88 5.08 -6.96 0.92
C ASP A 88 4.23 -5.98 0.10
N ARG A 89 3.18 -6.47 -0.59
CA ARG A 89 2.25 -5.65 -1.38
C ARG A 89 0.96 -5.36 -0.60
N ALA A 90 1.08 -4.73 0.57
CA ALA A 90 -0.07 -4.33 1.38
C ALA A 90 -1.00 -3.34 0.66
N ASP A 91 -0.50 -2.66 -0.35
CA ASP A 91 -1.21 -1.76 -1.26
C ASP A 91 -2.13 -2.49 -2.26
N MET A 92 -2.02 -3.83 -2.35
CA MET A 92 -2.82 -4.67 -3.25
C MET A 92 -3.50 -5.81 -2.47
N PRO A 93 -4.63 -5.56 -1.82
CA PRO A 93 -5.41 -6.58 -1.10
C PRO A 93 -5.88 -7.71 -2.02
N ILE A 94 -6.01 -8.91 -1.45
CA ILE A 94 -6.34 -10.13 -2.19
C ILE A 94 -7.75 -10.59 -1.83
N ILE A 95 -8.51 -10.95 -2.87
CA ILE A 95 -9.81 -11.64 -2.81
C ILE A 95 -9.60 -13.01 -3.43
N PHE A 96 -9.76 -14.07 -2.65
CA PHE A 96 -9.70 -15.41 -3.19
C PHE A 96 -11.03 -15.84 -3.79
N ILE A 97 -10.95 -16.56 -4.93
CA ILE A 97 -12.06 -17.27 -5.54
C ILE A 97 -11.68 -18.74 -5.68
N THR A 98 -12.63 -19.67 -5.58
CA THR A 98 -12.35 -21.11 -5.72
C THR A 98 -13.59 -21.90 -6.08
N GLY A 99 -13.42 -22.94 -6.88
CA GLY A 99 -14.46 -23.95 -7.13
C GLY A 99 -14.63 -24.95 -5.98
N TYR A 100 -13.61 -25.10 -5.15
CA TYR A 100 -13.60 -26.01 -3.99
C TYR A 100 -13.14 -25.25 -2.74
N GLY A 101 -14.13 -24.71 -2.01
CA GLY A 101 -13.84 -24.01 -0.74
C GLY A 101 -13.78 -25.02 0.41
N ASP A 102 -12.58 -25.40 0.85
CA ASP A 102 -12.43 -26.06 2.14
C ASP A 102 -12.19 -25.04 3.27
N VAL A 103 -12.64 -25.39 4.48
CA VAL A 103 -12.48 -24.51 5.66
C VAL A 103 -11.01 -24.25 6.00
N PRO A 104 -10.08 -25.22 5.96
CA PRO A 104 -8.67 -24.96 6.21
C PRO A 104 -8.05 -23.90 5.29
N SER A 105 -8.28 -23.99 3.98
CA SER A 105 -7.75 -23.04 2.98
C SER A 105 -8.30 -21.62 3.19
N SER A 106 -9.62 -21.50 3.44
CA SER A 106 -10.24 -20.19 3.70
C SER A 106 -9.69 -19.55 4.98
N VAL A 107 -9.54 -20.32 6.06
CA VAL A 107 -8.95 -19.82 7.31
C VAL A 107 -7.49 -19.41 7.12
N GLN A 108 -6.70 -20.15 6.35
CA GLN A 108 -5.31 -19.80 6.06
C GLN A 108 -5.21 -18.50 5.27
N ALA A 109 -6.01 -18.34 4.19
CA ALA A 109 -6.06 -17.12 3.37
C ALA A 109 -6.41 -15.89 4.21
N MET A 110 -7.46 -15.98 5.03
CA MET A 110 -7.91 -14.87 5.88
C MET A 110 -6.89 -14.51 6.96
N LYS A 111 -6.24 -15.50 7.60
CA LYS A 111 -5.14 -15.25 8.56
C LYS A 111 -3.93 -14.59 7.91
N ALA A 112 -3.69 -14.86 6.65
CA ALA A 112 -2.61 -14.23 5.87
C ALA A 112 -3.01 -12.85 5.30
N GLY A 113 -4.17 -12.30 5.68
CA GLY A 113 -4.58 -10.93 5.36
C GLY A 113 -5.44 -10.78 4.11
N ALA A 114 -5.99 -11.86 3.55
CA ALA A 114 -6.99 -11.74 2.47
C ALA A 114 -8.18 -10.89 2.92
N VAL A 115 -8.78 -10.17 1.96
CA VAL A 115 -9.98 -9.36 2.21
C VAL A 115 -11.20 -10.24 2.30
N GLU A 116 -11.31 -11.20 1.38
CA GLU A 116 -12.47 -12.07 1.25
C GLU A 116 -12.06 -13.41 0.62
N PHE A 117 -12.91 -14.42 0.82
CA PHE A 117 -12.77 -15.76 0.23
C PHE A 117 -14.13 -16.20 -0.30
N LEU A 118 -14.27 -16.29 -1.62
CA LEU A 118 -15.52 -16.56 -2.32
C LEU A 118 -15.50 -17.94 -2.98
N THR A 119 -16.55 -18.74 -2.74
CA THR A 119 -16.74 -20.03 -3.44
C THR A 119 -17.56 -19.84 -4.69
N LYS A 120 -17.06 -20.34 -5.84
CA LYS A 120 -17.80 -20.39 -7.10
C LYS A 120 -18.96 -21.41 -7.01
N PRO A 121 -20.19 -21.10 -7.48
CA PRO A 121 -20.60 -19.82 -8.03
C PRO A 121 -20.95 -18.79 -6.97
N PHE A 122 -20.55 -17.52 -7.18
CA PHE A 122 -20.89 -16.38 -6.33
C PHE A 122 -21.73 -15.35 -7.10
N GLY A 123 -22.49 -14.54 -6.36
CA GLY A 123 -23.28 -13.45 -6.95
C GLY A 123 -22.44 -12.27 -7.35
N TYR A 124 -22.89 -11.53 -8.37
CA TYR A 124 -22.29 -10.28 -8.82
C TYR A 124 -22.07 -9.30 -7.65
N ASP A 125 -23.11 -9.06 -6.86
CA ASP A 125 -23.07 -8.10 -5.74
C ASP A 125 -22.02 -8.47 -4.69
N VAL A 126 -21.81 -9.77 -4.46
CA VAL A 126 -20.84 -10.25 -3.47
C VAL A 126 -19.41 -9.90 -3.90
N LEU A 127 -19.07 -10.18 -5.17
CA LEU A 127 -17.75 -9.85 -5.70
C LEU A 127 -17.54 -8.33 -5.79
N GLN A 128 -18.55 -7.58 -6.26
CA GLN A 128 -18.49 -6.13 -6.35
C GLN A 128 -18.24 -5.49 -4.99
N ASN A 129 -18.91 -5.95 -3.94
CA ASN A 129 -18.72 -5.50 -2.58
C ASN A 129 -17.30 -5.83 -2.07
N ALA A 130 -16.81 -7.04 -2.33
CA ALA A 130 -15.46 -7.46 -1.94
C ALA A 130 -14.39 -6.59 -2.64
N ILE A 131 -14.53 -6.33 -3.94
CA ILE A 131 -13.64 -5.45 -4.70
C ILE A 131 -13.67 -4.02 -4.13
N SER A 132 -14.86 -3.47 -3.86
CA SER A 132 -15.01 -2.13 -3.29
C SER A 132 -14.26 -2.01 -1.96
N GLN A 133 -14.42 -2.99 -1.06
CA GLN A 133 -13.69 -3.01 0.21
C GLN A 133 -12.17 -3.15 0.02
N ALA A 134 -11.74 -3.98 -0.93
CA ALA A 134 -10.33 -4.15 -1.24
C ALA A 134 -9.72 -2.84 -1.76
N ILE A 135 -10.39 -2.13 -2.65
CA ILE A 135 -9.92 -0.84 -3.17
C ILE A 135 -9.84 0.23 -2.07
N GLU A 136 -10.80 0.29 -1.15
CA GLU A 136 -10.71 1.21 -0.01
C GLU A 136 -9.52 0.88 0.90
N ARG A 137 -9.23 -0.41 1.15
CA ARG A 137 -8.03 -0.84 1.88
C ARG A 137 -6.74 -0.47 1.14
N SER A 138 -6.71 -0.65 -0.19
CA SER A 138 -5.58 -0.26 -1.04
C SER A 138 -5.31 1.24 -0.94
N ARG A 139 -6.33 2.08 -1.08
CA ARG A 139 -6.22 3.53 -0.92
C ARG A 139 -5.67 3.94 0.44
N ALA A 140 -6.17 3.32 1.50
CA ALA A 140 -5.70 3.59 2.86
C ALA A 140 -4.23 3.19 3.04
N ALA A 141 -3.79 2.05 2.49
CA ALA A 141 -2.41 1.59 2.55
C ALA A 141 -1.46 2.52 1.78
N ILE A 142 -1.85 2.94 0.57
CA ILE A 142 -1.09 3.89 -0.25
C ILE A 142 -0.94 5.25 0.48
N ALA A 143 -2.03 5.77 1.03
CA ALA A 143 -2.01 7.03 1.78
C ALA A 143 -1.13 6.93 3.03
N HIS A 144 -1.18 5.81 3.74
CA HIS A 144 -0.34 5.55 4.91
C HIS A 144 1.14 5.50 4.56
N GLU A 145 1.52 4.78 3.50
CA GLU A 145 2.91 4.70 3.05
C GLU A 145 3.43 6.07 2.55
N ALA A 146 2.59 6.85 1.87
CA ALA A 146 2.92 8.21 1.46
C ALA A 146 3.18 9.14 2.66
N ASP A 147 2.34 9.05 3.71
CA ASP A 147 2.53 9.80 4.97
C ASP A 147 3.83 9.38 5.67
N LEU A 148 4.09 8.08 5.79
CA LEU A 148 5.34 7.58 6.38
C LEU A 148 6.58 8.04 5.58
N ARG A 149 6.52 8.02 4.25
CA ARG A 149 7.60 8.51 3.39
C ARG A 149 7.84 9.99 3.63
N SER A 150 6.80 10.81 3.64
CA SER A 150 6.90 12.24 3.93
C SER A 150 7.53 12.51 5.30
N ARG A 151 7.14 11.74 6.33
CA ARG A 151 7.73 11.84 7.68
C ARG A 151 9.20 11.42 7.71
N ARG A 152 9.60 10.37 6.97
CA ARG A 152 11.00 9.96 6.80
C ARG A 152 11.82 11.07 6.15
N ASP A 153 11.29 11.74 5.13
CA ASP A 153 11.96 12.86 4.46
C ASP A 153 12.13 14.06 5.41
N CYS A 154 11.09 14.40 6.19
CA CYS A 154 11.20 15.41 7.25
C CYS A 154 12.30 15.06 8.25
N TYR A 155 12.34 13.82 8.73
CA TYR A 155 13.36 13.35 9.68
C TYR A 155 14.78 13.37 9.05
N ALA A 156 14.91 12.96 7.79
CA ALA A 156 16.17 13.02 7.06
C ALA A 156 16.71 14.45 6.92
N SER A 157 15.84 15.46 6.89
CA SER A 157 16.21 16.88 6.82
C SER A 157 16.77 17.45 8.14
N LEU A 158 16.65 16.73 9.26
CA LEU A 158 17.20 17.14 10.53
C LEU A 158 18.72 17.04 10.53
N THR A 159 19.39 18.05 11.07
CA THR A 159 20.83 17.99 11.36
C THR A 159 21.12 16.96 12.47
N PRO A 160 22.37 16.48 12.61
CA PRO A 160 22.73 15.56 13.70
C PRO A 160 22.30 16.07 15.08
N ARG A 161 22.53 17.37 15.36
CA ARG A 161 22.14 17.99 16.64
C ARG A 161 20.63 18.11 16.85
N GLU A 162 19.87 18.31 15.79
CA GLU A 162 18.41 18.31 15.84
C GLU A 162 17.87 16.89 16.09
N ARG A 163 18.48 15.85 15.50
CA ARG A 163 18.12 14.44 15.75
C ARG A 163 18.41 14.04 17.20
N GLU A 164 19.59 14.37 17.71
CA GLU A 164 19.93 14.14 19.13
C GLU A 164 18.93 14.84 20.06
N THR A 165 18.62 16.12 19.77
CA THR A 165 17.64 16.88 20.54
C THR A 165 16.26 16.21 20.46
N MET A 166 15.81 15.79 19.27
CA MET A 166 14.52 15.09 19.10
C MET A 166 14.44 13.81 19.93
N ALA A 167 15.47 12.95 19.88
CA ALA A 167 15.53 11.73 20.64
C ALA A 167 15.38 11.96 22.15
N LEU A 168 16.08 12.94 22.70
CA LEU A 168 15.99 13.30 24.11
C LEU A 168 14.63 13.90 24.49
N VAL A 169 14.05 14.72 23.60
CA VAL A 169 12.72 15.32 23.80
C VAL A 169 11.62 14.27 23.84
N VAL A 170 11.62 13.31 22.91
CA VAL A 170 10.60 12.26 22.85
C VAL A 170 10.78 11.21 23.96
N SER A 171 12.00 11.13 24.55
CA SER A 171 12.27 10.35 25.77
C SER A 171 11.80 11.07 27.05
N GLY A 172 11.24 12.28 26.95
CA GLY A 172 10.62 12.99 28.06
C GLY A 172 11.53 13.93 28.85
N LEU A 173 12.77 14.20 28.40
CA LEU A 173 13.69 15.10 29.11
C LEU A 173 13.23 16.55 29.03
N LEU A 174 13.44 17.25 30.16
CA LEU A 174 13.29 18.70 30.23
C LEU A 174 14.47 19.41 29.54
N ASN A 175 14.25 20.63 29.09
CA ASN A 175 15.29 21.42 28.41
C ASN A 175 16.60 21.52 29.21
N LYS A 176 16.52 21.64 30.54
CA LYS A 176 17.70 21.69 31.42
C LYS A 176 18.51 20.39 31.39
N GLN A 177 17.82 19.25 31.37
CA GLN A 177 18.46 17.93 31.29
C GLN A 177 19.11 17.72 29.92
N ILE A 178 18.41 18.09 28.84
CA ILE A 178 18.94 18.03 27.46
C ILE A 178 20.19 18.94 27.33
N ALA A 179 20.17 20.12 27.94
CA ALA A 179 21.29 21.06 27.93
C ALA A 179 22.57 20.44 28.55
N ILE A 180 22.39 19.74 29.69
CA ILE A 180 23.47 19.03 30.36
C ILE A 180 23.99 17.87 29.48
N GLU A 181 23.09 17.04 28.96
CA GLU A 181 23.42 15.87 28.15
C GLU A 181 24.17 16.23 26.86
N LEU A 182 23.74 17.30 26.20
CA LEU A 182 24.36 17.76 24.95
C LEU A 182 25.54 18.75 25.14
N GLY A 183 25.80 19.20 26.37
CA GLY A 183 26.86 20.19 26.67
C GLY A 183 26.60 21.58 26.07
N ILE A 184 25.33 22.02 26.00
CA ILE A 184 24.90 23.31 25.41
C ILE A 184 24.00 24.10 26.36
N SER A 185 23.67 25.34 26.01
CA SER A 185 22.75 26.15 26.84
C SER A 185 21.28 25.73 26.65
N GLU A 186 20.43 25.96 27.66
CA GLU A 186 18.97 25.74 27.52
C GLU A 186 18.35 26.61 26.41
N ILE A 187 18.90 27.78 26.13
CA ILE A 187 18.46 28.64 25.02
C ILE A 187 18.71 27.95 23.69
N THR A 188 19.88 27.32 23.55
CA THR A 188 20.24 26.54 22.34
C THR A 188 19.33 25.31 22.19
N VAL A 189 19.01 24.62 23.30
CA VAL A 189 18.03 23.51 23.29
C VAL A 189 16.66 23.98 22.81
N LYS A 190 16.16 25.11 23.31
CA LYS A 190 14.89 25.70 22.86
C LYS A 190 14.92 26.02 21.36
N ALA A 191 16.02 26.55 20.86
CA ALA A 191 16.20 26.82 19.42
C ALA A 191 16.15 25.53 18.61
N HIS A 192 16.90 24.48 19.01
CA HIS A 192 16.87 23.19 18.33
C HIS A 192 15.48 22.55 18.36
N ARG A 193 14.78 22.56 19.51
CA ARG A 193 13.38 22.07 19.60
C ARG A 193 12.46 22.80 18.63
N GLY A 194 12.56 24.13 18.54
CA GLY A 194 11.77 24.92 17.59
C GLY A 194 12.04 24.51 16.13
N GLN A 195 13.31 24.25 15.79
CA GLN A 195 13.67 23.76 14.45
C GLN A 195 13.16 22.35 14.19
N VAL A 196 13.27 21.45 15.18
CA VAL A 196 12.72 20.09 15.10
C VAL A 196 11.21 20.13 14.84
N MET A 197 10.44 20.86 15.68
CA MET A 197 8.98 20.98 15.51
C MET A 197 8.60 21.50 14.12
N ARG A 198 9.32 22.52 13.63
CA ARG A 198 9.08 23.12 12.32
C ARG A 198 9.39 22.13 11.18
N LYS A 199 10.58 21.47 11.21
CA LYS A 199 11.00 20.54 10.15
C LYS A 199 10.17 19.26 10.13
N MET A 200 9.79 18.75 11.29
CA MET A 200 8.90 17.60 11.44
C MET A 200 7.44 17.94 11.18
N GLN A 201 7.12 19.22 10.92
CA GLN A 201 5.77 19.70 10.63
C GLN A 201 4.72 19.33 11.70
N VAL A 202 5.12 19.37 12.99
CA VAL A 202 4.26 19.05 14.13
C VAL A 202 3.99 20.26 15.00
N GLN A 203 2.81 20.32 15.63
CA GLN A 203 2.39 21.46 16.44
C GLN A 203 2.48 21.19 17.95
N SER A 204 2.55 19.92 18.35
CA SER A 204 2.61 19.55 19.76
C SER A 204 3.67 18.50 20.04
N LEU A 205 4.13 18.41 21.30
CA LEU A 205 5.00 17.34 21.76
C LEU A 205 4.38 15.95 21.55
N ALA A 206 3.07 15.84 21.76
CA ALA A 206 2.34 14.59 21.57
C ALA A 206 2.39 14.13 20.08
N ASP A 207 2.29 15.07 19.14
CA ASP A 207 2.45 14.77 17.71
C ASP A 207 3.87 14.32 17.40
N LEU A 208 4.88 15.01 17.97
CA LEU A 208 6.29 14.65 17.79
C LEU A 208 6.58 13.23 18.30
N VAL A 209 6.04 12.87 19.46
CA VAL A 209 6.18 11.51 20.03
C VAL A 209 5.53 10.46 19.12
N ARG A 210 4.32 10.72 18.61
CA ARG A 210 3.64 9.82 17.66
C ARG A 210 4.45 9.62 16.37
N VAL A 211 4.98 10.70 15.82
CA VAL A 211 5.83 10.63 14.62
C VAL A 211 7.12 9.89 14.90
N ALA A 212 7.77 10.14 16.02
CA ALA A 212 8.98 9.44 16.43
C ALA A 212 8.76 7.93 16.58
N ALA A 213 7.63 7.53 17.19
CA ALA A 213 7.23 6.13 17.31
C ALA A 213 6.97 5.48 15.94
N ALA A 214 6.30 6.17 15.02
CA ALA A 214 6.05 5.67 13.67
C ALA A 214 7.31 5.52 12.81
N LEU A 215 8.39 6.25 13.16
CA LEU A 215 9.70 6.21 12.49
C LEU A 215 10.72 5.34 13.23
N ASP A 216 10.32 4.64 14.28
CA ASP A 216 11.23 3.84 15.14
C ASP A 216 12.44 4.64 15.64
N VAL A 217 12.24 5.93 15.94
CA VAL A 217 13.31 6.77 16.52
C VAL A 217 13.68 6.20 17.89
N PRO A 218 14.97 5.86 18.12
CA PRO A 218 15.38 5.23 19.36
C PRO A 218 15.16 6.15 20.56
N LEU A 219 14.47 5.63 21.59
CA LEU A 219 14.36 6.30 22.87
C LEU A 219 15.67 6.15 23.63
N VAL A 220 16.13 7.24 24.25
CA VAL A 220 17.32 7.23 25.11
C VAL A 220 16.89 6.69 26.48
N ALA A 221 17.43 5.53 26.85
CA ALA A 221 17.21 4.99 28.21
C ALA A 221 17.92 5.86 29.24
N HIS A 222 17.20 6.29 30.27
CA HIS A 222 17.78 7.02 31.41
C HIS A 222 18.03 6.05 32.54
N ALA A 223 19.24 6.07 33.05
CA ALA A 223 19.62 5.42 34.29
C ALA A 223 19.24 6.27 35.50
#